data_f231b0612bdcbdd3f794980c91696307
#
_entry.id   f231b0612bdcbdd3f794980c91696307
#
_cell.length_a   1.000
_cell.length_b   1.000
_cell.length_c   1.000
_cell.angle_alpha   90.00
_cell.angle_beta   90.00
_cell.angle_gamma   90.00
#
_symmetry.space_group_name_H-M   'P 1'
#
loop_
_entity.id
_entity.type
_entity.pdbx_description
1 polymer ?
#
loop_
_entity_poly.entity_id
_entity_poly.type
_entity_poly.pdbx_seq_one_letter_code
_entity_poly.pdbx_strand_id
1 'polypeptide(L)'
;MTKDEAIILNDNFERFLLENGIKNGLAYLRTNDDEDVAIARHNVSDNEILNLIAHLVNQMAQNSGVSSDSIYMNLMSTSPKVEAAHDIAIN
;
A
#
# COMPACT_ATOMS: atom_id res chain seq x y z
N MET A 1 -4.69 16.27 2.40
CA MET A 1 -4.46 15.70 3.75
C MET A 1 -3.36 16.46 4.45
N THR A 2 -3.63 16.95 5.62
CA THR A 2 -2.60 17.61 6.45
C THR A 2 -1.73 16.56 7.13
N LYS A 3 -0.59 17.01 7.66
CA LYS A 3 0.29 16.15 8.46
C LYS A 3 -0.43 15.59 9.69
N ASP A 4 -1.23 16.42 10.35
CA ASP A 4 -1.99 15.99 11.54
C ASP A 4 -3.05 14.94 11.20
N GLU A 5 -3.73 15.10 10.07
CA GLU A 5 -4.70 14.10 9.58
C GLU A 5 -4.00 12.77 9.26
N ALA A 6 -2.81 12.82 8.66
CA ALA A 6 -2.02 11.63 8.37
C ALA A 6 -1.61 10.91 9.65
N ILE A 7 -1.20 11.65 10.69
CA ILE A 7 -0.85 11.08 11.99
C ILE A 7 -2.05 10.38 12.63
N ILE A 8 -3.23 11.00 12.59
CA ILE A 8 -4.47 10.42 13.13
C ILE A 8 -4.81 9.13 12.42
N LEU A 9 -4.74 9.09 11.09
CA LEU A 9 -4.99 7.88 10.31
C LEU A 9 -4.03 6.77 10.69
N ASN A 10 -2.76 7.11 10.86
CA ASN A 10 -1.74 6.16 11.24
C ASN A 10 -2.01 5.58 12.64
N ASP A 11 -2.35 6.43 13.61
CA ASP A 11 -2.67 5.99 14.96
C ASP A 11 -3.90 5.08 15.00
N ASN A 12 -4.91 5.41 14.22
CA ASN A 12 -6.12 4.59 14.09
C ASN A 12 -5.80 3.22 13.47
N PHE A 13 -4.95 3.17 12.48
CA PHE A 13 -4.52 1.93 11.85
C PHE A 13 -3.72 1.06 12.82
N GLU A 14 -2.79 1.65 13.56
CA GLU A 14 -2.03 0.94 14.58
C GLU A 14 -2.95 0.35 15.64
N ARG A 15 -3.90 1.14 16.12
CA ARG A 15 -4.88 0.68 17.12
C ARG A 15 -5.70 -0.49 16.59
N PHE A 16 -6.15 -0.41 15.33
CA PHE A 16 -6.88 -1.49 14.68
C PHE A 16 -6.06 -2.79 14.68
N LEU A 17 -4.78 -2.72 14.33
CA LEU A 17 -3.90 -3.88 14.33
C LEU A 17 -3.77 -4.48 15.72
N LEU A 18 -3.51 -3.65 16.72
CA LEU A 18 -3.34 -4.09 18.11
C LEU A 18 -4.62 -4.73 18.66
N GLU A 19 -5.77 -4.11 18.43
CA GLU A 19 -7.06 -4.61 18.93
C GLU A 19 -7.45 -5.94 18.28
N ASN A 20 -6.97 -6.23 17.09
CA ASN A 20 -7.27 -7.45 16.35
C ASN A 20 -6.15 -8.50 16.41
N GLY A 21 -5.10 -8.26 17.20
CA GLY A 21 -4.00 -9.20 17.36
C GLY A 21 -3.18 -9.38 16.07
N ILE A 22 -3.12 -8.36 15.22
CA ILE A 22 -2.38 -8.40 13.96
C ILE A 22 -0.99 -7.85 14.18
N LYS A 23 0.02 -8.61 13.80
CA LYS A 23 1.43 -8.25 14.00
C LYS A 23 1.94 -7.23 12.99
N ASN A 24 1.59 -7.39 11.72
CA ASN A 24 2.11 -6.58 10.62
C ASN A 24 0.94 -6.05 9.79
N GLY A 25 1.05 -4.81 9.33
CA GLY A 25 0.00 -4.24 8.50
C GLY A 25 0.53 -3.24 7.49
N LEU A 26 -0.09 -3.22 6.32
CA LEU A 26 0.16 -2.24 5.27
C LEU A 26 -1.19 -1.79 4.72
N ALA A 27 -1.40 -0.49 4.63
CA ALA A 27 -2.64 0.07 4.09
C ALA A 27 -2.35 1.12 3.04
N TYR A 28 -3.09 1.06 1.94
CA TYR A 28 -3.16 2.09 0.92
C TYR A 28 -4.47 2.84 1.11
N LEU A 29 -4.39 4.15 1.31
CA LEU A 29 -5.54 4.98 1.62
C LEU A 29 -5.60 6.14 0.64
N ARG A 30 -6.79 6.40 0.10
CA ARG A 30 -7.03 7.52 -0.79
C ARG A 30 -8.18 8.35 -0.24
N THR A 31 -8.05 9.67 -0.24
CA THR A 31 -9.11 10.57 0.21
C THR A 31 -10.31 10.54 -0.73
N ASN A 32 -11.49 10.93 -0.23
CA ASN A 32 -12.74 10.89 -1.00
C ASN A 32 -12.71 11.79 -2.25
N ASP A 33 -11.91 12.83 -2.24
CA ASP A 33 -11.74 13.76 -3.35
C ASP A 33 -10.64 13.35 -4.34
N ASP A 34 -10.00 12.21 -4.10
CA ASP A 34 -8.86 11.71 -4.88
C ASP A 34 -7.63 12.63 -4.92
N GLU A 35 -7.54 13.59 -4.01
CA GLU A 35 -6.43 14.54 -3.99
C GLU A 35 -5.19 13.98 -3.31
N ASP A 36 -5.37 13.09 -2.34
CA ASP A 36 -4.28 12.56 -1.52
C ASP A 36 -4.27 11.05 -1.44
N VAL A 37 -3.06 10.51 -1.39
CA VAL A 37 -2.79 9.09 -1.15
C VAL A 37 -1.90 8.97 0.08
N ALA A 38 -2.21 8.05 0.96
CA ALA A 38 -1.39 7.72 2.11
C ALA A 38 -1.09 6.22 2.13
N ILE A 39 0.14 5.88 2.50
CA ILE A 39 0.57 4.50 2.70
C ILE A 39 0.98 4.36 4.16
N ALA A 40 0.24 3.55 4.91
CA ALA A 40 0.53 3.28 6.32
C ALA A 40 1.22 1.93 6.44
N ARG A 41 2.38 1.92 7.10
CA ARG A 41 3.19 0.71 7.32
C ARG A 41 3.37 0.50 8.81
N HIS A 42 3.13 -0.72 9.27
CA HIS A 42 3.41 -1.11 10.65
C HIS A 42 4.13 -2.45 10.66
N ASN A 43 5.41 -2.43 11.07
CA ASN A 43 6.24 -3.62 11.21
C ASN A 43 6.32 -4.45 9.92
N VAL A 44 6.46 -3.79 8.77
CA VAL A 44 6.56 -4.43 7.46
C VAL A 44 7.93 -4.11 6.86
N SER A 45 8.71 -5.14 6.55
CA SER A 45 10.01 -5.00 5.91
C SER A 45 9.88 -4.80 4.40
N ASP A 46 10.95 -4.34 3.76
CA ASP A 46 11.00 -4.19 2.31
C ASP A 46 10.80 -5.53 1.59
N ASN A 47 11.35 -6.63 2.14
CA ASN A 47 11.14 -7.97 1.58
C ASN A 47 9.67 -8.39 1.64
N GLU A 48 8.97 -8.05 2.72
CA GLU A 48 7.55 -8.32 2.84
C GLU A 48 6.74 -7.51 1.84
N ILE A 49 7.13 -6.28 1.57
CA ILE A 49 6.52 -5.44 0.55
C ILE A 49 6.71 -6.04 -0.84
N LEU A 50 7.92 -6.53 -1.16
CA LEU A 50 8.19 -7.19 -2.43
C LEU A 50 7.34 -8.45 -2.60
N ASN A 51 7.19 -9.24 -1.54
CA ASN A 51 6.31 -10.40 -1.55
C ASN A 51 4.85 -10.01 -1.77
N LEU A 52 4.39 -8.94 -1.15
CA LEU A 52 3.04 -8.43 -1.35
C LEU A 52 2.81 -8.01 -2.81
N ILE A 53 3.76 -7.31 -3.40
CA ILE A 53 3.69 -6.90 -4.81
C ILE A 53 3.54 -8.15 -5.70
N ALA A 54 4.33 -9.19 -5.45
CA ALA A 54 4.25 -10.44 -6.21
C ALA A 54 2.87 -11.10 -6.06
N HIS A 55 2.32 -11.13 -4.85
CA HIS A 55 0.97 -11.67 -4.61
C HIS A 55 -0.11 -10.88 -5.34
N LEU A 56 -0.03 -9.56 -5.29
CA LEU A 56 -1.01 -8.70 -5.98
C LEU A 56 -0.94 -8.86 -7.49
N VAL A 57 0.25 -8.96 -8.06
CA VAL A 57 0.43 -9.21 -9.49
C VAL A 57 -0.17 -10.56 -9.89
N ASN A 58 0.06 -11.61 -9.08
CA ASN A 58 -0.52 -12.92 -9.35
C ASN A 58 -2.05 -12.91 -9.28
N GLN A 59 -2.64 -12.20 -8.32
CA GLN A 59 -4.07 -12.04 -8.23
C GLN A 59 -4.64 -11.32 -9.46
N MET A 60 -4.00 -10.26 -9.89
CA MET A 60 -4.40 -9.53 -11.11
C MET A 60 -4.32 -10.42 -12.34
N ALA A 61 -3.27 -11.23 -12.47
CA ALA A 61 -3.11 -12.17 -13.58
C ALA A 61 -4.24 -13.19 -13.61
N GLN A 62 -4.56 -13.78 -12.45
CA GLN A 62 -5.64 -14.75 -12.34
C GLN A 62 -7.01 -14.16 -12.69
N ASN A 63 -7.28 -12.94 -12.22
CA ASN A 63 -8.58 -12.29 -12.42
C ASN A 63 -8.77 -11.77 -13.85
N SER A 64 -7.69 -11.34 -14.52
CA SER A 64 -7.76 -10.71 -15.84
C SER A 64 -7.45 -11.66 -16.99
N GLY A 65 -6.84 -12.81 -16.72
CA GLY A 65 -6.33 -13.70 -17.75
C GLY A 65 -5.06 -13.22 -18.45
N VAL A 66 -4.47 -12.13 -17.99
CA VAL A 66 -3.21 -11.59 -18.51
C VAL A 66 -2.05 -12.25 -17.75
N SER A 67 -0.92 -12.51 -18.44
CA SER A 67 0.24 -13.12 -17.77
C SER A 67 0.87 -12.18 -16.74
N SER A 68 1.46 -12.75 -15.69
CA SER A 68 2.20 -12.00 -14.69
C SER A 68 3.33 -11.18 -15.32
N ASP A 69 4.02 -11.72 -16.32
CA ASP A 69 5.10 -11.02 -17.00
C ASP A 69 4.60 -9.74 -17.68
N SER A 70 3.45 -9.79 -18.33
CA SER A 70 2.85 -8.61 -18.96
C SER A 70 2.50 -7.54 -17.93
N ILE A 71 2.01 -7.94 -16.75
CA ILE A 71 1.70 -7.01 -15.67
C ILE A 71 2.97 -6.36 -15.14
N TYR A 72 4.05 -7.11 -14.93
CA TYR A 72 5.33 -6.55 -14.51
C TYR A 72 5.89 -5.56 -15.53
N MET A 73 5.77 -5.87 -16.83
CA MET A 73 6.21 -4.95 -17.89
C MET A 73 5.42 -3.65 -17.87
N ASN A 74 4.11 -3.72 -17.69
CA ASN A 74 3.27 -2.53 -17.55
C ASN A 74 3.64 -1.71 -16.32
N LEU A 75 3.93 -2.35 -15.20
CA LEU A 75 4.35 -1.68 -13.98
C LEU A 75 5.63 -0.88 -14.19
N MET A 76 6.62 -1.46 -14.87
CA MET A 76 7.87 -0.77 -15.19
C MET A 76 7.66 0.44 -16.09
N SER A 77 6.73 0.35 -17.05
CA SER A 77 6.47 1.44 -18.01
C SER A 77 5.64 2.57 -17.40
N THR A 78 4.95 2.36 -16.28
CA THR A 78 4.10 3.38 -15.64
C THR A 78 4.79 4.13 -14.51
N SER A 79 6.05 3.81 -14.20
CA SER A 79 6.77 4.43 -13.09
C SER A 79 6.78 5.98 -13.13
N PRO A 80 6.86 6.67 -14.27
CA PRO A 80 6.80 8.13 -14.30
C PRO A 80 5.44 8.72 -13.93
N LYS A 81 4.40 7.90 -13.83
CA LYS A 81 3.02 8.32 -13.55
C LYS A 81 2.58 8.01 -12.13
N VAL A 82 3.51 7.61 -11.27
CA VAL A 82 3.20 7.29 -9.87
C VAL A 82 2.82 8.58 -9.15
N GLU A 83 1.66 8.56 -8.47
CA GLU A 83 1.19 9.68 -7.66
C GLU A 83 2.07 9.86 -6.43
N ALA A 84 2.26 11.13 -6.02
CA ALA A 84 2.92 11.42 -4.75
C ALA A 84 2.07 10.86 -3.60
N ALA A 85 2.70 10.15 -2.69
CA ALA A 85 2.03 9.56 -1.54
C ALA A 85 2.64 10.04 -0.23
N HIS A 86 1.78 10.20 0.78
CA HIS A 86 2.23 10.43 2.14
C HIS A 86 2.67 9.10 2.75
N ASP A 87 3.96 8.94 2.95
CA ASP A 87 4.52 7.72 3.54
C ASP A 87 4.45 7.82 5.06
N ILE A 88 3.57 7.01 5.66
CA ILE A 88 3.36 6.97 7.09
C ILE A 88 3.89 5.63 7.59
N ALA A 89 5.11 5.64 8.15
CA ALA A 89 5.75 4.42 8.62
C ALA A 89 5.83 4.37 10.13
N ILE A 90 5.45 3.23 10.72
CA ILE A 90 5.69 2.89 12.11
C ILE A 90 6.52 1.61 12.14
N ASN A 91 7.63 1.68 12.83
CA ASN A 91 8.47 0.50 13.06
C ASN A 91 8.56 0.22 14.55
#